data_be9b3cb7d0c70f88d4a959249291d585
#
_entry.id   be9b3cb7d0c70f88d4a959249291d585
#
_cell.length_a   1.000
_cell.length_b   1.000
_cell.length_c   1.000
_cell.angle_alpha   90.00
_cell.angle_beta   90.00
_cell.angle_gamma   90.00
#
_symmetry.space_group_name_H-M   'P 1'
#
loop_
_entity.id
_entity.type
_entity.pdbx_description
1 polymer ?
#
loop_
_entity_poly.entity_id
_entity_poly.type
_entity_poly.pdbx_seq_one_letter_code
_entity_poly.pdbx_strand_id
1 'polypeptide(L)'
;MKVGFGTTALARSRAHGGVDGIGSYTRELGQALIARGGIGLVPAGFGATVGDDVFPGARPPVNLGRHEVATVLGAVTPWTSIDEKALRAERVDVFHATDHLIPKLSSIPVIATLMDAIPLSHPEWTTIRLAALRRWLLRRSGTWADHVITISDYSKREIVEHFGIAPERISVVPLGVHPRFFERIDQAEREAVLKRLGLPAQFFLCVGTLQPRKNLERVVDAHASLPAGLRRDIPLVIVGRAGWGCEQLVARLRADESGCVRWLEYLPDHDVRALLQSATALVFASLCEGFGLPVVEAFASGLPVVASSTTSVPEVAGDAAILVDPSRTGDIADGMRMIVEQPGRADVLREAGLARARALNWQACAQQTLAVYEAVLGGTRR
;
A
#
# COMPACT_ATOMS: atom_id res chain seq x y z
N MET A 1 4.19 9.79 -25.98
CA MET A 1 4.87 10.29 -24.78
C MET A 1 5.80 9.21 -24.23
N LYS A 2 7.03 9.58 -23.84
CA LYS A 2 7.96 8.67 -23.17
C LYS A 2 8.11 9.05 -21.71
N VAL A 3 7.91 8.08 -20.83
CA VAL A 3 7.88 8.28 -19.37
C VAL A 3 9.08 7.56 -18.75
N GLY A 4 10.00 8.30 -18.15
CA GLY A 4 10.98 7.74 -17.23
C GLY A 4 10.25 7.28 -15.96
N PHE A 5 10.32 6.00 -15.64
CA PHE A 5 9.50 5.40 -14.59
C PHE A 5 10.38 4.83 -13.48
N GLY A 6 10.27 5.39 -12.28
CA GLY A 6 11.03 5.01 -11.11
C GLY A 6 10.76 3.58 -10.68
N THR A 7 11.78 2.73 -10.58
CA THR A 7 11.62 1.30 -10.26
C THR A 7 12.47 0.84 -9.09
N THR A 8 13.12 1.77 -8.39
CA THR A 8 14.06 1.43 -7.30
C THR A 8 13.41 0.65 -6.17
N ALA A 9 12.24 1.08 -5.68
CA ALA A 9 11.52 0.40 -4.60
C ALA A 9 11.15 -1.03 -5.00
N LEU A 10 10.61 -1.22 -6.21
CA LEU A 10 10.26 -2.53 -6.73
C LEU A 10 11.47 -3.45 -6.87
N ALA A 11 12.58 -2.93 -7.42
CA ALA A 11 13.81 -3.71 -7.56
C ALA A 11 14.39 -4.15 -6.20
N ARG A 12 14.40 -3.25 -5.22
CA ARG A 12 14.84 -3.56 -3.84
C ARG A 12 13.93 -4.58 -3.16
N SER A 13 12.61 -4.41 -3.24
CA SER A 13 11.65 -5.36 -2.65
C SER A 13 11.85 -6.77 -3.20
N ARG A 14 12.00 -6.93 -4.53
CA ARG A 14 12.26 -8.23 -5.17
C ARG A 14 13.54 -8.87 -4.70
N ALA A 15 14.61 -8.10 -4.56
CA ALA A 15 15.90 -8.59 -4.08
C ALA A 15 15.83 -9.14 -2.63
N HIS A 16 14.85 -8.68 -1.82
CA HIS A 16 14.63 -9.15 -0.45
C HIS A 16 13.55 -10.26 -0.35
N GLY A 17 13.17 -10.86 -1.46
CA GLY A 17 12.27 -12.04 -1.48
C GLY A 17 10.80 -11.71 -1.25
N GLY A 18 10.33 -10.53 -1.63
CA GLY A 18 8.93 -10.15 -1.57
C GLY A 18 8.68 -8.82 -2.28
N VAL A 19 7.41 -8.47 -2.49
CA VAL A 19 7.02 -7.16 -3.04
C VAL A 19 6.17 -6.47 -1.99
N ASP A 20 6.63 -5.32 -1.51
CA ASP A 20 5.90 -4.47 -0.57
C ASP A 20 4.80 -3.64 -1.26
N GLY A 21 4.08 -2.83 -0.51
CA GLY A 21 3.00 -2.00 -1.05
C GLY A 21 3.45 -1.03 -2.14
N ILE A 22 4.63 -0.40 -1.98
CA ILE A 22 5.19 0.53 -2.98
C ILE A 22 5.64 -0.23 -4.22
N GLY A 23 6.29 -1.38 -4.04
CA GLY A 23 6.68 -2.25 -5.15
C GLY A 23 5.47 -2.77 -5.93
N SER A 24 4.40 -3.15 -5.22
CA SER A 24 3.13 -3.55 -5.85
C SER A 24 2.53 -2.40 -6.66
N TYR A 25 2.43 -1.19 -6.10
CA TYR A 25 1.99 0.00 -6.83
C TYR A 25 2.81 0.24 -8.10
N THR A 26 4.13 0.24 -7.95
CA THR A 26 5.05 0.49 -9.09
C THR A 26 4.82 -0.54 -10.21
N ARG A 27 4.69 -1.81 -9.86
CA ARG A 27 4.43 -2.88 -10.83
C ARG A 27 3.09 -2.73 -11.52
N GLU A 28 2.04 -2.62 -10.74
CA GLU A 28 0.66 -2.61 -11.24
C GLU A 28 0.38 -1.35 -12.09
N LEU A 29 0.81 -0.17 -11.62
CA LEU A 29 0.68 1.07 -12.40
C LEU A 29 1.48 1.00 -13.70
N GLY A 30 2.73 0.55 -13.65
CA GLY A 30 3.57 0.45 -14.86
C GLY A 30 2.97 -0.50 -15.89
N GLN A 31 2.47 -1.66 -15.46
CA GLN A 31 1.79 -2.62 -16.33
C GLN A 31 0.48 -2.04 -16.91
N ALA A 32 -0.32 -1.34 -16.10
CA ALA A 32 -1.55 -0.72 -16.56
C ALA A 32 -1.28 0.43 -17.57
N LEU A 33 -0.22 1.21 -17.38
CA LEU A 33 0.21 2.24 -18.32
C LEU A 33 0.65 1.62 -19.67
N ILE A 34 1.41 0.53 -19.66
CA ILE A 34 1.82 -0.19 -20.86
C ILE A 34 0.61 -0.77 -21.58
N ALA A 35 -0.26 -1.46 -20.85
CA ALA A 35 -1.46 -2.11 -21.42
C ALA A 35 -2.42 -1.11 -22.07
N ARG A 36 -2.49 0.12 -21.56
CA ARG A 36 -3.29 1.19 -22.16
C ARG A 36 -2.78 1.61 -23.56
N GLY A 37 -1.46 1.48 -23.78
CA GLY A 37 -0.83 1.92 -25.02
C GLY A 37 -0.59 3.45 -25.09
N GLY A 38 0.11 3.90 -26.14
CA GLY A 38 0.42 5.33 -26.35
C GLY A 38 1.56 5.89 -25.47
N ILE A 39 2.13 5.08 -24.58
CA ILE A 39 3.22 5.44 -23.68
C ILE A 39 4.43 4.54 -23.95
N GLY A 40 5.60 5.14 -24.14
CA GLY A 40 6.89 4.46 -24.08
C GLY A 40 7.44 4.51 -22.67
N LEU A 41 7.33 3.42 -21.90
CA LEU A 41 7.84 3.35 -20.53
C LEU A 41 9.34 3.06 -20.56
N VAL A 42 10.13 3.88 -19.87
CA VAL A 42 11.58 3.75 -19.69
C VAL A 42 11.82 3.48 -18.19
N PRO A 43 11.97 2.21 -17.76
CA PRO A 43 12.27 1.89 -16.37
C PRO A 43 13.58 2.58 -15.95
N ALA A 44 13.59 3.23 -14.78
CA ALA A 44 14.78 3.88 -14.28
C ALA A 44 14.91 3.67 -12.77
N GLY A 45 16.14 3.47 -12.29
CA GLY A 45 16.34 3.17 -10.88
C GLY A 45 17.70 3.56 -10.35
N PHE A 46 17.78 3.75 -9.05
CA PHE A 46 19.04 3.94 -8.33
C PHE A 46 19.64 2.59 -7.93
N GLY A 47 20.79 2.27 -8.48
CA GLY A 47 21.48 0.99 -8.24
C GLY A 47 20.82 -0.16 -8.99
N ALA A 48 19.83 -0.83 -8.37
CA ALA A 48 19.09 -1.90 -9.00
C ALA A 48 17.96 -1.37 -9.89
N THR A 49 17.71 -2.05 -11.01
CA THR A 49 16.61 -1.78 -11.94
C THR A 49 15.82 -3.04 -12.21
N VAL A 50 14.63 -2.91 -12.78
CA VAL A 50 13.82 -4.02 -13.28
C VAL A 50 13.78 -3.96 -14.80
N GLY A 51 13.73 -5.12 -15.44
CA GLY A 51 13.75 -5.25 -16.89
C GLY A 51 12.41 -5.68 -17.48
N ASP A 52 12.51 -6.28 -18.67
CA ASP A 52 11.39 -6.73 -19.49
C ASP A 52 10.55 -7.84 -18.83
N ASP A 53 11.13 -8.58 -17.88
CA ASP A 53 10.44 -9.57 -17.06
C ASP A 53 9.31 -9.00 -16.19
N VAL A 54 9.38 -7.70 -15.88
CA VAL A 54 8.37 -6.98 -15.10
C VAL A 54 7.49 -6.11 -15.99
N PHE A 55 8.11 -5.46 -16.99
CA PHE A 55 7.46 -4.51 -17.90
C PHE A 55 7.66 -4.95 -19.35
N PRO A 56 6.91 -5.96 -19.82
CA PRO A 56 7.04 -6.46 -21.19
C PRO A 56 6.83 -5.36 -22.23
N GLY A 57 7.78 -5.23 -23.16
CA GLY A 57 7.77 -4.18 -24.18
C GLY A 57 8.23 -2.79 -23.73
N ALA A 58 8.71 -2.64 -22.49
CA ALA A 58 9.36 -1.42 -22.05
C ALA A 58 10.73 -1.21 -22.73
N ARG A 59 11.24 0.00 -22.64
CA ARG A 59 12.61 0.33 -23.09
C ARG A 59 13.65 -0.28 -22.13
N PRO A 60 14.92 -0.41 -22.57
CA PRO A 60 15.98 -0.84 -21.66
C PRO A 60 16.06 0.03 -20.41
N PRO A 61 16.31 -0.58 -19.24
CA PRO A 61 16.31 0.15 -17.97
C PRO A 61 17.52 1.09 -17.87
N VAL A 62 17.29 2.28 -17.28
CA VAL A 62 18.30 3.31 -17.04
C VAL A 62 18.74 3.29 -15.58
N ASN A 63 20.06 3.23 -15.33
CA ASN A 63 20.62 3.37 -13.99
C ASN A 63 20.92 4.84 -13.68
N LEU A 64 20.33 5.36 -12.60
CA LEU A 64 20.49 6.75 -12.15
C LEU A 64 21.65 6.94 -11.15
N GLY A 65 22.47 5.91 -10.93
CA GLY A 65 23.58 5.95 -9.98
C GLY A 65 23.14 5.60 -8.54
N ARG A 66 23.74 6.25 -7.53
CA ARG A 66 23.51 5.98 -6.10
C ARG A 66 22.60 7.05 -5.49
N HIS A 67 21.45 6.63 -4.99
CA HIS A 67 20.44 7.54 -4.43
C HIS A 67 20.98 8.40 -3.27
N GLU A 68 21.69 7.82 -2.33
CA GLU A 68 22.18 8.50 -1.14
C GLU A 68 23.12 9.67 -1.52
N VAL A 69 24.02 9.43 -2.47
CA VAL A 69 24.94 10.43 -2.98
C VAL A 69 24.17 11.51 -3.74
N ALA A 70 23.27 11.10 -4.64
CA ALA A 70 22.48 12.00 -5.44
C ALA A 70 21.61 12.92 -4.58
N THR A 71 20.98 12.38 -3.53
CA THR A 71 20.09 13.12 -2.65
C THR A 71 20.85 14.13 -1.79
N VAL A 72 21.98 13.74 -1.19
CA VAL A 72 22.79 14.66 -0.38
C VAL A 72 23.35 15.79 -1.23
N LEU A 73 23.97 15.47 -2.38
CA LEU A 73 24.49 16.49 -3.30
C LEU A 73 23.38 17.42 -3.80
N GLY A 74 22.25 16.87 -4.24
CA GLY A 74 21.11 17.66 -4.70
C GLY A 74 20.47 18.53 -3.63
N ALA A 75 20.56 18.16 -2.35
CA ALA A 75 20.03 18.95 -1.24
C ALA A 75 20.91 20.16 -0.87
N VAL A 76 22.23 20.03 -0.98
CA VAL A 76 23.20 21.06 -0.58
C VAL A 76 23.75 21.88 -1.76
N THR A 77 23.48 21.49 -3.00
CA THR A 77 23.94 22.21 -4.19
C THR A 77 22.77 22.59 -5.11
N PRO A 78 22.90 23.66 -5.92
CA PRO A 78 21.91 23.99 -6.93
C PRO A 78 21.93 23.01 -8.12
N TRP A 79 23.01 22.27 -8.28
CA TRP A 79 23.25 21.38 -9.43
C TRP A 79 22.43 20.09 -9.35
N THR A 80 22.17 19.51 -10.52
CA THR A 80 21.69 18.13 -10.58
C THR A 80 22.82 17.19 -10.18
N SER A 81 22.50 16.17 -9.39
CA SER A 81 23.48 15.17 -8.94
C SER A 81 23.40 13.87 -9.76
N ILE A 82 22.59 13.88 -10.80
CA ILE A 82 22.30 12.73 -11.67
C ILE A 82 22.70 13.05 -13.10
N ASP A 83 23.36 12.10 -13.76
CA ASP A 83 23.62 12.23 -15.19
C ASP A 83 22.32 11.98 -15.99
N GLU A 84 21.71 13.06 -16.47
CA GLU A 84 20.49 13.01 -17.28
C GLU A 84 20.72 12.50 -18.71
N LYS A 85 22.00 12.28 -19.14
CA LYS A 85 22.30 11.91 -20.52
C LYS A 85 21.56 10.65 -20.98
N ALA A 86 21.48 9.65 -20.13
CA ALA A 86 20.79 8.41 -20.45
C ALA A 86 19.28 8.61 -20.63
N LEU A 87 18.63 9.39 -19.76
CA LEU A 87 17.21 9.75 -19.89
C LEU A 87 16.95 10.59 -21.16
N ARG A 88 17.86 11.53 -21.48
CA ARG A 88 17.79 12.35 -22.70
C ARG A 88 18.00 11.51 -23.96
N ALA A 89 18.93 10.54 -23.94
CA ALA A 89 19.15 9.63 -25.05
C ALA A 89 17.90 8.82 -25.39
N GLU A 90 17.16 8.41 -24.39
CA GLU A 90 15.85 7.76 -24.53
C GLU A 90 14.73 8.75 -24.90
N ARG A 91 14.99 10.06 -24.90
CA ARG A 91 14.01 11.14 -25.15
C ARG A 91 12.83 11.06 -24.18
N VAL A 92 13.13 10.97 -22.88
CA VAL A 92 12.11 10.99 -21.82
C VAL A 92 11.46 12.37 -21.77
N ASP A 93 10.13 12.42 -21.87
CA ASP A 93 9.35 13.66 -21.82
C ASP A 93 9.05 14.09 -20.39
N VAL A 94 8.80 13.12 -19.47
CA VAL A 94 8.51 13.33 -18.06
C VAL A 94 9.07 12.16 -17.24
N PHE A 95 9.56 12.45 -16.04
CA PHE A 95 10.03 11.42 -15.10
C PHE A 95 9.03 11.23 -13.97
N HIS A 96 8.58 10.01 -13.72
CA HIS A 96 7.72 9.66 -12.59
C HIS A 96 8.50 8.85 -11.56
N ALA A 97 8.85 9.46 -10.43
CA ALA A 97 9.34 8.78 -9.25
C ALA A 97 8.14 8.13 -8.52
N THR A 98 8.09 6.81 -8.48
CA THR A 98 6.95 6.05 -7.91
C THR A 98 7.00 5.95 -6.37
N ASP A 99 7.99 6.58 -5.78
CA ASP A 99 8.24 6.63 -4.33
C ASP A 99 8.94 7.94 -3.94
N HIS A 100 9.36 8.04 -2.69
CA HIS A 100 10.11 9.17 -2.15
C HIS A 100 11.58 9.26 -2.61
N LEU A 101 12.05 8.34 -3.46
CA LEU A 101 13.39 8.39 -4.06
C LEU A 101 13.40 9.30 -5.29
N ILE A 102 13.15 10.58 -5.06
CA ILE A 102 12.91 11.57 -6.11
C ILE A 102 14.27 12.08 -6.66
N PRO A 103 14.51 11.97 -7.97
CA PRO A 103 15.71 12.57 -8.58
C PRO A 103 15.55 14.08 -8.72
N LYS A 104 16.66 14.81 -8.58
CA LYS A 104 16.71 16.23 -8.95
C LYS A 104 17.18 16.34 -10.39
N LEU A 105 16.23 16.60 -11.30
CA LEU A 105 16.49 16.79 -12.73
C LEU A 105 16.43 18.28 -13.10
N SER A 106 17.10 18.66 -14.19
CA SER A 106 17.16 20.06 -14.65
C SER A 106 16.39 20.32 -15.92
N SER A 107 16.18 19.30 -16.72
CA SER A 107 15.63 19.45 -18.08
C SER A 107 14.41 18.58 -18.35
N ILE A 108 14.08 17.68 -17.45
CA ILE A 108 12.94 16.75 -17.56
C ILE A 108 12.04 17.02 -16.37
N PRO A 109 10.76 17.36 -16.59
CA PRO A 109 9.79 17.52 -15.50
C PRO A 109 9.70 16.27 -14.65
N VAL A 110 9.61 16.44 -13.32
CA VAL A 110 9.54 15.36 -12.35
C VAL A 110 8.17 15.33 -11.69
N ILE A 111 7.50 14.19 -11.78
CA ILE A 111 6.31 13.86 -11.00
C ILE A 111 6.73 12.83 -9.95
N ALA A 112 6.28 12.99 -8.72
CA ALA A 112 6.56 12.04 -7.66
C ALA A 112 5.28 11.49 -7.06
N THR A 113 5.19 10.17 -6.84
CA THR A 113 4.15 9.62 -5.98
C THR A 113 4.65 9.57 -4.56
N LEU A 114 4.00 10.33 -3.69
CA LEU A 114 4.15 10.27 -2.24
C LEU A 114 2.93 9.56 -1.66
N MET A 115 3.10 8.34 -1.18
CA MET A 115 2.00 7.52 -0.67
C MET A 115 1.38 8.09 0.59
N ASP A 116 2.22 8.62 1.48
CA ASP A 116 1.86 9.21 2.76
C ASP A 116 2.99 10.11 3.29
N ALA A 117 2.75 10.74 4.43
CA ALA A 117 3.77 11.49 5.16
C ALA A 117 4.16 10.82 6.48
N ILE A 118 3.83 9.54 6.69
CA ILE A 118 4.07 8.81 7.95
C ILE A 118 5.52 8.97 8.46
N PRO A 119 6.58 8.93 7.64
CA PRO A 119 7.94 9.15 8.14
C PRO A 119 8.20 10.54 8.73
N LEU A 120 7.34 11.50 8.41
CA LEU A 120 7.42 12.89 8.91
C LEU A 120 6.41 13.16 10.03
N SER A 121 5.16 12.68 9.89
CA SER A 121 4.07 12.87 10.85
C SER A 121 4.23 11.98 12.08
N HIS A 122 4.77 10.79 11.92
CA HIS A 122 4.95 9.79 12.99
C HIS A 122 6.40 9.32 13.09
N PRO A 123 7.31 10.19 13.56
CA PRO A 123 8.73 9.85 13.67
C PRO A 123 9.00 8.67 14.63
N GLU A 124 8.13 8.45 15.60
CA GLU A 124 8.17 7.32 16.55
C GLU A 124 7.98 5.96 15.84
N TRP A 125 7.39 5.95 14.66
CA TRP A 125 7.22 4.74 13.85
C TRP A 125 8.36 4.52 12.85
N THR A 126 9.48 5.23 13.02
CA THR A 126 10.66 5.08 12.18
C THR A 126 11.90 4.77 13.02
N THR A 127 12.55 3.64 12.78
CA THR A 127 13.73 3.15 13.53
C THR A 127 15.06 3.62 12.95
N ILE A 128 15.26 4.93 12.68
CA ILE A 128 16.37 5.33 11.85
C ILE A 128 17.39 6.18 12.61
N ARG A 129 18.67 5.75 12.58
CA ARG A 129 19.79 6.59 12.97
C ARG A 129 19.79 7.86 12.10
N LEU A 130 20.10 9.02 12.72
CA LEU A 130 20.06 10.33 12.05
C LEU A 130 18.65 10.76 11.53
N ALA A 131 17.60 10.46 12.29
CA ALA A 131 16.23 10.73 11.92
C ALA A 131 15.97 12.19 11.48
N ALA A 132 16.59 13.17 12.15
CA ALA A 132 16.43 14.59 11.80
C ALA A 132 17.01 14.91 10.40
N LEU A 133 18.21 14.44 10.09
CA LEU A 133 18.83 14.64 8.78
C LEU A 133 18.00 13.96 7.68
N ARG A 134 17.55 12.74 7.93
CA ARG A 134 16.74 12.01 6.93
C ARG A 134 15.40 12.68 6.69
N ARG A 135 14.72 13.17 7.72
CA ARG A 135 13.47 13.95 7.58
C ARG A 135 13.71 15.25 6.80
N TRP A 136 14.82 15.94 7.06
CA TRP A 136 15.20 17.13 6.31
C TRP A 136 15.44 16.78 4.82
N LEU A 137 16.21 15.73 4.54
CA LEU A 137 16.44 15.26 3.18
C LEU A 137 15.15 14.86 2.46
N LEU A 138 14.25 14.17 3.17
CA LEU A 138 12.97 13.74 2.62
C LEU A 138 12.09 14.96 2.26
N ARG A 139 11.98 15.95 3.15
CA ARG A 139 11.29 17.20 2.85
C ARG A 139 11.93 17.91 1.67
N ARG A 140 13.25 17.99 1.67
CA ARG A 140 13.99 18.69 0.60
C ARG A 140 13.81 18.02 -0.75
N SER A 141 13.91 16.69 -0.82
CA SER A 141 13.69 15.95 -2.08
C SER A 141 12.25 16.05 -2.58
N GLY A 142 11.26 16.10 -1.69
CA GLY A 142 9.87 16.32 -2.06
C GLY A 142 9.63 17.60 -2.86
N THR A 143 10.44 18.65 -2.61
CA THR A 143 10.33 19.91 -3.36
C THR A 143 10.91 19.86 -4.78
N TRP A 144 11.61 18.80 -5.17
CA TRP A 144 12.18 18.65 -6.51
C TRP A 144 11.16 18.16 -7.55
N ALA A 145 10.05 17.59 -7.10
CA ALA A 145 8.97 17.24 -7.99
C ALA A 145 8.24 18.50 -8.49
N ASP A 146 7.97 18.62 -9.78
CA ASP A 146 7.14 19.67 -10.35
C ASP A 146 5.68 19.46 -9.99
N HIS A 147 5.26 18.21 -9.85
CA HIS A 147 3.94 17.81 -9.38
C HIS A 147 3.99 16.53 -8.54
N VAL A 148 3.07 16.41 -7.59
CA VAL A 148 2.97 15.24 -6.72
C VAL A 148 1.66 14.50 -7.00
N ILE A 149 1.74 13.19 -7.09
CA ILE A 149 0.60 12.28 -7.01
C ILE A 149 0.56 11.70 -5.61
N THR A 150 -0.62 11.64 -5.01
CA THR A 150 -0.86 10.91 -3.78
C THR A 150 -2.11 10.04 -3.90
N ILE A 151 -2.39 9.21 -2.91
CA ILE A 151 -3.30 8.08 -3.05
C ILE A 151 -4.64 8.26 -2.34
N SER A 152 -4.76 9.31 -1.51
CA SER A 152 -5.99 9.65 -0.79
C SER A 152 -6.03 11.16 -0.46
N ASP A 153 -7.21 11.69 -0.20
CA ASP A 153 -7.35 13.07 0.29
C ASP A 153 -6.75 13.24 1.70
N TYR A 154 -6.77 12.20 2.51
CA TYR A 154 -6.04 12.19 3.77
C TYR A 154 -4.54 12.38 3.53
N SER A 155 -3.93 11.55 2.68
CA SER A 155 -2.49 11.67 2.38
C SER A 155 -2.14 13.02 1.75
N LYS A 156 -3.05 13.62 0.95
CA LYS A 156 -2.86 14.97 0.42
C LYS A 156 -2.71 16.01 1.53
N ARG A 157 -3.60 15.97 2.55
CA ARG A 157 -3.51 16.90 3.70
C ARG A 157 -2.20 16.73 4.47
N GLU A 158 -1.81 15.48 4.75
CA GLU A 158 -0.55 15.16 5.43
C GLU A 158 0.68 15.65 4.63
N ILE A 159 0.66 15.52 3.30
CA ILE A 159 1.76 15.98 2.45
C ILE A 159 1.84 17.50 2.43
N VAL A 160 0.71 18.21 2.35
CA VAL A 160 0.68 19.68 2.46
C VAL A 160 1.28 20.11 3.79
N GLU A 161 0.88 19.50 4.91
CA GLU A 161 1.30 19.87 6.25
C GLU A 161 2.78 19.55 6.50
N HIS A 162 3.21 18.35 6.16
CA HIS A 162 4.52 17.86 6.59
C HIS A 162 5.64 18.08 5.57
N PHE A 163 5.34 18.10 4.26
CA PHE A 163 6.31 18.41 3.21
C PHE A 163 6.31 19.89 2.83
N GLY A 164 5.24 20.64 3.12
CA GLY A 164 5.09 22.04 2.71
C GLY A 164 4.86 22.21 1.21
N ILE A 165 4.30 21.20 0.54
CA ILE A 165 3.98 21.23 -0.89
C ILE A 165 2.61 21.87 -1.05
N ALA A 166 2.50 22.85 -1.95
CA ALA A 166 1.26 23.57 -2.21
C ALA A 166 0.16 22.62 -2.75
N PRO A 167 -1.09 22.72 -2.25
CA PRO A 167 -2.15 21.74 -2.56
C PRO A 167 -2.53 21.67 -4.05
N GLU A 168 -2.31 22.75 -4.83
CA GLU A 168 -2.50 22.79 -6.28
C GLU A 168 -1.45 21.97 -7.05
N ARG A 169 -0.34 21.65 -6.43
CA ARG A 169 0.70 20.77 -6.97
C ARG A 169 0.51 19.32 -6.60
N ILE A 170 -0.63 18.96 -5.97
CA ILE A 170 -0.89 17.61 -5.51
C ILE A 170 -2.20 17.11 -6.09
N SER A 171 -2.12 16.07 -6.92
CA SER A 171 -3.27 15.32 -7.43
C SER A 171 -3.49 14.05 -6.64
N VAL A 172 -4.75 13.77 -6.30
CA VAL A 172 -5.13 12.50 -5.66
C VAL A 172 -5.51 11.50 -6.76
N VAL A 173 -4.82 10.37 -6.76
CA VAL A 173 -5.05 9.26 -7.68
C VAL A 173 -5.15 7.97 -6.85
N PRO A 174 -6.36 7.48 -6.57
CA PRO A 174 -6.56 6.28 -5.77
C PRO A 174 -5.91 5.05 -6.38
N LEU A 175 -5.45 4.14 -5.52
CA LEU A 175 -4.89 2.86 -5.93
C LEU A 175 -5.97 1.93 -6.49
N GLY A 176 -5.56 1.01 -7.35
CA GLY A 176 -6.39 -0.09 -7.83
C GLY A 176 -6.17 -1.37 -7.03
N VAL A 177 -7.14 -2.28 -7.11
CA VAL A 177 -7.00 -3.67 -6.68
C VAL A 177 -6.69 -4.56 -7.88
N HIS A 178 -5.83 -5.55 -7.68
CA HIS A 178 -5.46 -6.48 -8.76
C HIS A 178 -6.64 -7.41 -9.11
N PRO A 179 -6.94 -7.65 -10.40
CA PRO A 179 -8.08 -8.48 -10.84
C PRO A 179 -8.14 -9.87 -10.21
N ARG A 180 -6.97 -10.46 -9.88
CA ARG A 180 -6.88 -11.79 -9.24
C ARG A 180 -7.70 -11.92 -7.95
N PHE A 181 -7.95 -10.82 -7.21
CA PHE A 181 -8.76 -10.86 -5.98
C PHE A 181 -10.25 -11.08 -6.26
N PHE A 182 -10.73 -10.80 -7.47
CA PHE A 182 -12.09 -11.12 -7.91
C PHE A 182 -12.24 -12.56 -8.41
N GLU A 183 -11.12 -13.22 -8.74
CA GLU A 183 -11.14 -14.61 -9.23
C GLU A 183 -11.48 -15.54 -8.07
N ARG A 184 -12.54 -16.34 -8.25
CA ARG A 184 -12.94 -17.34 -7.24
C ARG A 184 -12.01 -18.53 -7.26
N ILE A 185 -11.47 -18.86 -6.10
CA ILE A 185 -10.75 -20.12 -5.85
C ILE A 185 -11.82 -21.19 -5.58
N ASP A 186 -11.64 -22.37 -6.14
CA ASP A 186 -12.57 -23.49 -5.94
C ASP A 186 -12.72 -23.81 -4.44
N GLN A 187 -13.92 -24.23 -4.06
CA GLN A 187 -14.24 -24.55 -2.64
C GLN A 187 -13.32 -25.65 -2.12
N ALA A 188 -13.15 -26.75 -2.88
CA ALA A 188 -12.28 -27.85 -2.46
C ALA A 188 -10.81 -27.41 -2.27
N GLU A 189 -10.33 -26.49 -3.11
CA GLU A 189 -8.99 -25.94 -3.01
C GLU A 189 -8.86 -25.03 -1.77
N ARG A 190 -9.84 -24.18 -1.49
CA ARG A 190 -9.88 -23.36 -0.27
C ARG A 190 -9.90 -24.23 0.99
N GLU A 191 -10.73 -25.27 1.02
CA GLU A 191 -10.80 -26.22 2.13
C GLU A 191 -9.47 -26.96 2.33
N ALA A 192 -8.79 -27.32 1.24
CA ALA A 192 -7.46 -27.94 1.31
C ALA A 192 -6.42 -26.98 1.92
N VAL A 193 -6.46 -25.68 1.57
CA VAL A 193 -5.60 -24.65 2.18
C VAL A 193 -5.90 -24.51 3.68
N LEU A 194 -7.17 -24.38 4.07
CA LEU A 194 -7.56 -24.29 5.47
C LEU A 194 -7.10 -25.52 6.28
N LYS A 195 -7.33 -26.70 5.75
CA LYS A 195 -6.91 -27.96 6.37
C LYS A 195 -5.39 -28.04 6.54
N ARG A 196 -4.62 -27.66 5.52
CA ARG A 196 -3.15 -27.63 5.58
C ARG A 196 -2.63 -26.65 6.63
N LEU A 197 -3.30 -25.51 6.78
CA LEU A 197 -2.96 -24.50 7.76
C LEU A 197 -3.55 -24.79 9.17
N GLY A 198 -4.37 -25.85 9.30
CA GLY A 198 -5.03 -26.22 10.55
C GLY A 198 -6.05 -25.18 11.02
N LEU A 199 -6.73 -24.49 10.07
CA LEU A 199 -7.71 -23.45 10.35
C LEU A 199 -9.15 -24.02 10.29
N PRO A 200 -10.07 -23.51 11.15
CA PRO A 200 -11.49 -23.83 11.04
C PRO A 200 -12.13 -23.14 9.82
N ALA A 201 -13.39 -23.50 9.55
CA ALA A 201 -14.16 -22.89 8.47
C ALA A 201 -14.52 -21.41 8.70
N GLN A 202 -14.58 -20.97 9.95
CA GLN A 202 -14.88 -19.60 10.34
C GLN A 202 -13.73 -19.02 11.16
N PHE A 203 -13.29 -17.81 10.82
CA PHE A 203 -12.23 -17.08 11.54
C PHE A 203 -12.27 -15.61 11.15
N PHE A 204 -11.85 -14.75 12.07
CA PHE A 204 -11.51 -13.37 11.75
C PHE A 204 -10.09 -13.31 11.17
N LEU A 205 -9.86 -12.43 10.21
CA LEU A 205 -8.59 -12.33 9.52
C LEU A 205 -7.98 -10.95 9.68
N CYS A 206 -6.68 -10.89 10.01
CA CYS A 206 -5.84 -9.70 9.85
C CYS A 206 -4.73 -10.00 8.85
N VAL A 207 -4.47 -9.09 7.91
CA VAL A 207 -3.40 -9.23 6.91
C VAL A 207 -2.49 -8.02 6.93
N GLY A 208 -1.18 -8.26 7.03
CA GLY A 208 -0.14 -7.23 6.93
C GLY A 208 1.02 -7.44 7.90
N THR A 209 2.15 -6.80 7.60
CA THR A 209 3.34 -6.82 8.46
C THR A 209 3.01 -6.32 9.87
N LEU A 210 3.46 -7.04 10.89
CA LEU A 210 3.26 -6.67 12.29
C LEU A 210 4.09 -5.40 12.60
N GLN A 211 3.39 -4.31 12.82
CA GLN A 211 3.97 -3.00 13.14
C GLN A 211 3.02 -2.25 14.09
N PRO A 212 3.52 -1.35 14.96
CA PRO A 212 2.69 -0.61 15.91
C PRO A 212 1.48 0.09 15.27
N ARG A 213 1.67 0.72 14.11
CA ARG A 213 0.59 1.42 13.39
C ARG A 213 -0.55 0.51 12.94
N LYS A 214 -0.30 -0.81 12.78
CA LYS A 214 -1.33 -1.80 12.42
C LYS A 214 -2.23 -2.19 13.60
N ASN A 215 -1.84 -1.81 14.83
CA ASN A 215 -2.68 -1.91 16.03
C ASN A 215 -3.16 -3.34 16.36
N LEU A 216 -2.37 -4.34 15.98
CA LEU A 216 -2.76 -5.74 16.14
C LEU A 216 -2.87 -6.16 17.62
N GLU A 217 -2.12 -5.54 18.52
CA GLU A 217 -2.25 -5.79 19.97
C GLU A 217 -3.70 -5.51 20.43
N ARG A 218 -4.25 -4.35 20.03
CA ARG A 218 -5.62 -3.99 20.39
C ARG A 218 -6.65 -4.85 19.70
N VAL A 219 -6.39 -5.35 18.49
CA VAL A 219 -7.27 -6.33 17.82
C VAL A 219 -7.28 -7.65 18.57
N VAL A 220 -6.12 -8.11 19.06
CA VAL A 220 -6.02 -9.31 19.91
C VAL A 220 -6.79 -9.12 21.22
N ASP A 221 -6.67 -7.96 21.86
CA ASP A 221 -7.44 -7.62 23.08
C ASP A 221 -8.95 -7.56 22.81
N ALA A 222 -9.35 -6.98 21.69
CA ALA A 222 -10.75 -6.92 21.26
C ALA A 222 -11.33 -8.33 21.07
N HIS A 223 -10.61 -9.20 20.36
CA HIS A 223 -11.00 -10.59 20.21
C HIS A 223 -11.05 -11.30 21.55
N ALA A 224 -10.07 -11.09 22.43
CA ALA A 224 -10.04 -11.68 23.77
C ALA A 224 -11.22 -11.24 24.67
N SER A 225 -11.81 -10.07 24.41
CA SER A 225 -13.00 -9.58 25.14
C SER A 225 -14.33 -10.16 24.65
N LEU A 226 -14.36 -10.84 23.51
CA LEU A 226 -15.56 -11.52 23.00
C LEU A 226 -15.98 -12.69 23.91
N PRO A 227 -17.27 -13.11 23.91
CA PRO A 227 -17.73 -14.27 24.65
C PRO A 227 -16.88 -15.52 24.36
N ALA A 228 -16.59 -16.31 25.38
CA ALA A 228 -15.68 -17.46 25.31
C ALA A 228 -16.06 -18.49 24.23
N GLY A 229 -17.36 -18.70 24.01
CA GLY A 229 -17.88 -19.56 22.93
C GLY A 229 -17.49 -18.99 21.57
N LEU A 230 -17.80 -17.71 21.33
CA LEU A 230 -17.53 -17.04 20.06
C LEU A 230 -16.04 -17.05 19.70
N ARG A 231 -15.16 -16.80 20.68
CA ARG A 231 -13.70 -16.85 20.46
C ARG A 231 -13.18 -18.22 20.03
N ARG A 232 -13.76 -19.30 20.59
CA ARG A 232 -13.36 -20.66 20.22
C ARG A 232 -13.89 -21.06 18.86
N ASP A 233 -15.12 -20.65 18.55
CA ASP A 233 -15.80 -21.01 17.30
C ASP A 233 -15.25 -20.20 16.12
N ILE A 234 -14.87 -18.94 16.36
CA ILE A 234 -14.33 -18.00 15.34
C ILE A 234 -13.01 -17.40 15.85
N PRO A 235 -11.88 -18.11 15.75
CA PRO A 235 -10.58 -17.62 16.19
C PRO A 235 -10.10 -16.44 15.33
N LEU A 236 -9.13 -15.69 15.85
CA LEU A 236 -8.44 -14.63 15.15
C LEU A 236 -7.19 -15.19 14.43
N VAL A 237 -7.12 -15.03 13.12
CA VAL A 237 -5.98 -15.41 12.30
C VAL A 237 -5.24 -14.15 11.85
N ILE A 238 -3.96 -14.08 12.15
CA ILE A 238 -3.08 -12.97 11.77
C ILE A 238 -2.08 -13.48 10.75
N VAL A 239 -2.04 -12.88 9.57
CA VAL A 239 -1.10 -13.21 8.48
C VAL A 239 -0.16 -12.05 8.24
N GLY A 240 1.14 -12.27 8.41
CA GLY A 240 2.16 -11.27 8.14
C GLY A 240 3.46 -11.51 8.88
N ARG A 241 4.56 -11.06 8.28
CA ARG A 241 5.88 -11.14 8.90
C ARG A 241 5.97 -10.20 10.10
N ALA A 242 6.80 -10.55 11.08
CA ALA A 242 7.20 -9.62 12.12
C ALA A 242 7.95 -8.43 11.48
N GLY A 243 7.50 -7.25 11.81
CA GLY A 243 8.16 -6.00 11.45
C GLY A 243 8.99 -5.45 12.61
N TRP A 244 9.03 -4.16 12.76
CA TRP A 244 9.70 -3.48 13.87
C TRP A 244 8.70 -3.11 14.97
N GLY A 245 9.19 -3.02 16.23
CA GLY A 245 8.39 -2.58 17.39
C GLY A 245 7.20 -3.50 17.71
N CYS A 246 7.31 -4.78 17.39
CA CYS A 246 6.26 -5.77 17.62
C CYS A 246 6.75 -6.96 18.50
N GLU A 247 7.87 -6.80 19.20
CA GLU A 247 8.52 -7.89 19.95
C GLU A 247 7.59 -8.44 21.05
N GLN A 248 6.87 -7.57 21.76
CA GLN A 248 5.91 -7.96 22.78
C GLN A 248 4.73 -8.70 22.19
N LEU A 249 4.16 -8.20 21.08
CA LEU A 249 3.09 -8.86 20.36
C LEU A 249 3.54 -10.25 19.87
N VAL A 250 4.72 -10.35 19.28
CA VAL A 250 5.27 -11.64 18.80
C VAL A 250 5.42 -12.63 19.93
N ALA A 251 5.97 -12.20 21.10
CA ALA A 251 6.08 -13.04 22.27
C ALA A 251 4.71 -13.54 22.76
N ARG A 252 3.72 -12.64 22.80
CA ARG A 252 2.33 -12.96 23.19
C ARG A 252 1.68 -13.97 22.23
N LEU A 253 1.83 -13.75 20.91
CA LEU A 253 1.25 -14.64 19.89
C LEU A 253 1.87 -16.04 19.90
N ARG A 254 3.17 -16.13 20.19
CA ARG A 254 3.88 -17.43 20.33
C ARG A 254 3.53 -18.17 21.62
N ALA A 255 3.20 -17.43 22.66
CA ALA A 255 2.81 -18.01 23.97
C ALA A 255 1.32 -18.36 24.04
N ASP A 256 0.52 -18.06 23.01
CA ASP A 256 -0.93 -18.36 23.03
C ASP A 256 -1.17 -19.87 22.86
N GLU A 257 -1.57 -20.52 23.94
CA GLU A 257 -1.97 -21.93 23.96
C GLU A 257 -3.49 -22.12 23.85
N SER A 258 -4.26 -21.02 23.83
CA SER A 258 -5.73 -21.07 23.80
C SER A 258 -6.29 -21.59 22.48
N GLY A 259 -5.51 -21.49 21.41
CA GLY A 259 -5.95 -21.77 20.05
C GLY A 259 -6.94 -20.73 19.48
N CYS A 260 -7.27 -19.69 20.27
CA CYS A 260 -8.18 -18.63 19.84
C CYS A 260 -7.49 -17.56 18.98
N VAL A 261 -6.15 -17.48 18.99
CA VAL A 261 -5.37 -16.61 18.14
C VAL A 261 -4.31 -17.41 17.41
N ARG A 262 -4.21 -17.26 16.10
CA ARG A 262 -3.26 -17.98 15.26
C ARG A 262 -2.45 -16.97 14.45
N TRP A 263 -1.13 -17.00 14.60
CA TRP A 263 -0.23 -16.18 13.79
C TRP A 263 0.48 -17.03 12.74
N LEU A 264 0.33 -16.62 11.48
CA LEU A 264 0.94 -17.21 10.31
C LEU A 264 1.91 -16.18 9.71
N GLU A 265 3.21 -16.42 9.83
CA GLU A 265 4.24 -15.42 9.55
C GLU A 265 4.25 -14.96 8.08
N TYR A 266 4.25 -15.89 7.17
CA TYR A 266 4.24 -15.62 5.73
C TYR A 266 3.46 -16.71 5.01
N LEU A 267 2.59 -16.27 4.12
CA LEU A 267 1.87 -17.16 3.23
C LEU A 267 2.09 -16.73 1.77
N PRO A 268 2.15 -17.70 0.84
CA PRO A 268 2.06 -17.41 -0.59
C PRO A 268 0.77 -16.64 -0.92
N ASP A 269 0.83 -15.82 -1.97
CA ASP A 269 -0.31 -15.01 -2.41
C ASP A 269 -1.61 -15.81 -2.63
N HIS A 270 -1.51 -16.99 -3.21
CA HIS A 270 -2.63 -17.92 -3.41
C HIS A 270 -3.32 -18.26 -2.08
N ASP A 271 -2.54 -18.58 -1.04
CA ASP A 271 -3.08 -18.93 0.27
C ASP A 271 -3.75 -17.73 0.94
N VAL A 272 -3.13 -16.53 0.83
CA VAL A 272 -3.75 -15.29 1.34
C VAL A 272 -5.11 -15.04 0.67
N ARG A 273 -5.21 -15.24 -0.64
CA ARG A 273 -6.48 -15.13 -1.39
C ARG A 273 -7.50 -16.16 -0.92
N ALA A 274 -7.06 -17.40 -0.69
CA ALA A 274 -7.94 -18.45 -0.15
C ALA A 274 -8.47 -18.08 1.23
N LEU A 275 -7.64 -17.50 2.12
CA LEU A 275 -8.07 -17.02 3.44
C LEU A 275 -9.04 -15.85 3.31
N LEU A 276 -8.78 -14.86 2.43
CA LEU A 276 -9.68 -13.74 2.19
C LEU A 276 -11.07 -14.20 1.70
N GLN A 277 -11.13 -15.27 0.91
CA GLN A 277 -12.39 -15.84 0.41
C GLN A 277 -13.07 -16.80 1.40
N SER A 278 -12.42 -17.16 2.50
CA SER A 278 -12.95 -18.12 3.49
C SER A 278 -13.24 -17.48 4.84
N ALA A 279 -12.60 -16.38 5.18
CA ALA A 279 -12.75 -15.72 6.48
C ALA A 279 -14.19 -15.21 6.71
N THR A 280 -14.55 -15.05 7.98
CA THR A 280 -15.81 -14.42 8.41
C THR A 280 -15.79 -12.92 8.17
N ALA A 281 -14.69 -12.25 8.51
CA ALA A 281 -14.45 -10.84 8.21
C ALA A 281 -12.94 -10.52 8.23
N LEU A 282 -12.54 -9.50 7.47
CA LEU A 282 -11.26 -8.83 7.70
C LEU A 282 -11.42 -7.84 8.87
N VAL A 283 -10.46 -7.84 9.80
CA VAL A 283 -10.36 -6.83 10.87
C VAL A 283 -9.12 -5.96 10.58
N PHE A 284 -9.37 -4.68 10.26
CA PHE A 284 -8.35 -3.74 9.83
C PHE A 284 -8.43 -2.43 10.65
N ALA A 285 -8.11 -2.53 11.93
CA ALA A 285 -8.19 -1.42 12.90
C ALA A 285 -6.87 -0.63 13.00
N SER A 286 -6.20 -0.37 11.88
CA SER A 286 -4.94 0.38 11.83
C SER A 286 -5.11 1.80 12.39
N LEU A 287 -4.09 2.29 13.10
CA LEU A 287 -4.05 3.66 13.63
C LEU A 287 -3.79 4.69 12.52
N CYS A 288 -2.99 4.31 11.51
CA CYS A 288 -2.65 5.20 10.40
C CYS A 288 -2.37 4.42 9.12
N GLU A 289 -2.99 4.85 8.04
CA GLU A 289 -2.80 4.33 6.68
C GLU A 289 -2.85 5.47 5.66
N GLY A 290 -2.03 5.33 4.60
CA GLY A 290 -2.14 6.19 3.42
C GLY A 290 -3.29 5.80 2.49
N PHE A 291 -3.72 4.51 2.50
CA PHE A 291 -4.82 4.00 1.69
C PHE A 291 -5.57 2.84 2.37
N GLY A 292 -4.93 1.70 2.54
CA GLY A 292 -5.55 0.49 3.08
C GLY A 292 -5.87 -0.56 2.02
N LEU A 293 -4.89 -0.91 1.17
CA LEU A 293 -5.04 -1.97 0.15
C LEU A 293 -5.69 -3.25 0.68
N PRO A 294 -5.37 -3.78 1.89
CA PRO A 294 -6.02 -4.98 2.40
C PRO A 294 -7.55 -4.87 2.51
N VAL A 295 -8.09 -3.66 2.74
CA VAL A 295 -9.54 -3.42 2.76
C VAL A 295 -10.14 -3.64 1.37
N VAL A 296 -9.50 -3.09 0.33
CA VAL A 296 -9.99 -3.23 -1.05
C VAL A 296 -9.79 -4.65 -1.58
N GLU A 297 -8.72 -5.33 -1.18
CA GLU A 297 -8.46 -6.74 -1.50
C GLU A 297 -9.52 -7.66 -0.86
N ALA A 298 -9.90 -7.38 0.39
CA ALA A 298 -11.00 -8.08 1.06
C ALA A 298 -12.34 -7.83 0.34
N PHE A 299 -12.64 -6.60 -0.02
CA PHE A 299 -13.83 -6.26 -0.80
C PHE A 299 -13.89 -7.01 -2.13
N ALA A 300 -12.79 -7.02 -2.89
CA ALA A 300 -12.70 -7.75 -4.15
C ALA A 300 -12.90 -9.26 -3.98
N SER A 301 -12.45 -9.81 -2.84
CA SER A 301 -12.64 -11.21 -2.45
C SER A 301 -14.06 -11.52 -1.95
N GLY A 302 -14.93 -10.50 -1.80
CA GLY A 302 -16.28 -10.63 -1.26
C GLY A 302 -16.30 -10.86 0.25
N LEU A 303 -15.31 -10.37 0.98
CA LEU A 303 -15.18 -10.50 2.43
C LEU A 303 -15.71 -9.23 3.12
N PRO A 304 -16.62 -9.34 4.11
CA PRO A 304 -17.01 -8.21 4.95
C PRO A 304 -15.81 -7.66 5.73
N VAL A 305 -15.83 -6.36 6.02
CA VAL A 305 -14.70 -5.68 6.66
C VAL A 305 -15.14 -4.90 7.88
N VAL A 306 -14.40 -5.07 8.98
CA VAL A 306 -14.38 -4.17 10.14
C VAL A 306 -13.12 -3.33 10.04
N ALA A 307 -13.27 -2.03 9.84
CA ALA A 307 -12.16 -1.14 9.49
C ALA A 307 -12.06 0.08 10.41
N SER A 308 -10.87 0.65 10.49
CA SER A 308 -10.63 1.90 11.22
C SER A 308 -11.48 3.05 10.70
N SER A 309 -12.00 3.86 11.60
CA SER A 309 -12.72 5.12 11.29
C SER A 309 -11.79 6.32 11.12
N THR A 310 -10.47 6.11 11.07
CA THR A 310 -9.47 7.20 11.02
C THR A 310 -8.63 7.16 9.75
N THR A 311 -7.95 8.25 9.48
CA THR A 311 -7.00 8.45 8.37
C THR A 311 -7.64 8.30 6.99
N SER A 312 -7.05 7.52 6.08
CA SER A 312 -7.58 7.29 4.73
C SER A 312 -8.63 6.18 4.67
N VAL A 313 -8.76 5.37 5.72
CA VAL A 313 -9.58 4.15 5.69
C VAL A 313 -11.07 4.45 5.44
N PRO A 314 -11.71 5.46 6.08
CA PRO A 314 -13.10 5.83 5.79
C PRO A 314 -13.32 6.26 4.34
N GLU A 315 -12.37 7.01 3.77
CA GLU A 315 -12.40 7.45 2.37
C GLU A 315 -12.36 6.25 1.41
N VAL A 316 -11.53 5.26 1.71
CA VAL A 316 -11.38 4.06 0.88
C VAL A 316 -12.55 3.10 1.06
N ALA A 317 -13.01 2.92 2.29
CA ALA A 317 -14.08 1.97 2.61
C ALA A 317 -15.47 2.48 2.19
N GLY A 318 -15.73 3.78 2.29
CA GLY A 318 -17.07 4.32 2.12
C GLY A 318 -18.06 3.63 3.09
N ASP A 319 -19.23 3.30 2.58
CA ASP A 319 -20.30 2.62 3.33
C ASP A 319 -20.17 1.08 3.31
N ALA A 320 -19.07 0.55 2.77
CA ALA A 320 -18.89 -0.89 2.54
C ALA A 320 -18.23 -1.62 3.73
N ALA A 321 -17.95 -0.93 4.84
CA ALA A 321 -17.34 -1.53 6.03
C ALA A 321 -18.06 -1.08 7.31
N ILE A 322 -17.89 -1.87 8.38
CA ILE A 322 -18.17 -1.39 9.73
C ILE A 322 -16.97 -0.57 10.19
N LEU A 323 -17.17 0.73 10.33
CA LEU A 323 -16.13 1.64 10.81
C LEU A 323 -16.13 1.67 12.34
N VAL A 324 -14.94 1.47 12.94
CA VAL A 324 -14.71 1.42 14.38
C VAL A 324 -13.60 2.37 14.80
N ASP A 325 -13.69 2.93 16.01
CA ASP A 325 -12.59 3.70 16.58
C ASP A 325 -11.41 2.75 16.89
N PRO A 326 -10.27 2.87 16.20
CA PRO A 326 -9.13 1.97 16.40
C PRO A 326 -8.46 2.15 17.77
N SER A 327 -8.76 3.22 18.49
CA SER A 327 -8.25 3.47 19.84
C SER A 327 -9.06 2.75 20.93
N ARG A 328 -10.25 2.23 20.61
CA ARG A 328 -11.20 1.64 21.54
C ARG A 328 -11.38 0.14 21.30
N THR A 329 -10.83 -0.67 22.19
CA THR A 329 -10.92 -2.14 22.13
C THR A 329 -12.38 -2.62 22.04
N GLY A 330 -13.30 -1.97 22.77
CA GLY A 330 -14.74 -2.30 22.76
C GLY A 330 -15.37 -2.10 21.39
N ASP A 331 -15.08 -0.99 20.72
CA ASP A 331 -15.64 -0.69 19.39
C ASP A 331 -15.19 -1.73 18.36
N ILE A 332 -13.92 -2.15 18.42
CA ILE A 332 -13.40 -3.22 17.55
C ILE A 332 -14.13 -4.54 17.83
N ALA A 333 -14.30 -4.90 19.11
CA ALA A 333 -15.02 -6.11 19.50
C ALA A 333 -16.49 -6.09 19.07
N ASP A 334 -17.15 -4.93 19.21
CA ASP A 334 -18.54 -4.73 18.78
C ASP A 334 -18.66 -4.85 17.25
N GLY A 335 -17.71 -4.31 16.49
CA GLY A 335 -17.65 -4.47 15.05
C GLY A 335 -17.54 -5.94 14.63
N MET A 336 -16.65 -6.70 15.29
CA MET A 336 -16.49 -8.14 15.06
C MET A 336 -17.79 -8.90 15.38
N ARG A 337 -18.43 -8.58 16.50
CA ARG A 337 -19.68 -9.21 16.94
C ARG A 337 -20.84 -8.91 15.98
N MET A 338 -20.97 -7.66 15.50
CA MET A 338 -22.00 -7.27 14.54
C MET A 338 -21.96 -8.10 13.25
N ILE A 339 -20.79 -8.43 12.73
CA ILE A 339 -20.68 -9.28 11.53
C ILE A 339 -21.26 -10.66 11.77
N VAL A 340 -21.07 -11.23 12.96
CA VAL A 340 -21.52 -12.58 13.29
C VAL A 340 -23.03 -12.61 13.66
N GLU A 341 -23.47 -11.65 14.46
CA GLU A 341 -24.83 -11.58 14.97
C GLU A 341 -25.85 -11.05 13.95
N GLN A 342 -25.36 -10.34 12.90
CA GLN A 342 -26.20 -9.70 11.88
C GLN A 342 -25.82 -10.17 10.47
N PRO A 343 -26.10 -11.43 10.08
CA PRO A 343 -25.68 -11.97 8.78
C PRO A 343 -26.23 -11.21 7.59
N GLY A 344 -27.47 -10.72 7.67
CA GLY A 344 -28.06 -9.88 6.61
C GLY A 344 -27.29 -8.56 6.40
N ARG A 345 -26.72 -7.98 7.46
CA ARG A 345 -25.84 -6.81 7.35
C ARG A 345 -24.50 -7.17 6.70
N ALA A 346 -23.95 -8.32 7.05
CA ALA A 346 -22.71 -8.81 6.44
C ALA A 346 -22.88 -9.02 4.93
N ASP A 347 -24.05 -9.49 4.45
CA ASP A 347 -24.35 -9.65 3.02
C ASP A 347 -24.44 -8.30 2.31
N VAL A 348 -25.12 -7.31 2.90
CA VAL A 348 -25.16 -5.94 2.35
C VAL A 348 -23.76 -5.34 2.23
N LEU A 349 -22.92 -5.49 3.26
CA LEU A 349 -21.54 -5.01 3.23
C LEU A 349 -20.69 -5.73 2.19
N ARG A 350 -20.93 -7.02 1.96
CA ARG A 350 -20.25 -7.80 0.91
C ARG A 350 -20.55 -7.28 -0.49
N GLU A 351 -21.82 -6.99 -0.78
CA GLU A 351 -22.23 -6.44 -2.07
C GLU A 351 -21.69 -5.02 -2.28
N ALA A 352 -21.79 -4.16 -1.26
CA ALA A 352 -21.23 -2.81 -1.29
C ALA A 352 -19.71 -2.83 -1.49
N GLY A 353 -19.00 -3.75 -0.81
CA GLY A 353 -17.56 -3.94 -0.93
C GLY A 353 -17.15 -4.34 -2.34
N LEU A 354 -17.84 -5.30 -2.95
CA LEU A 354 -17.60 -5.71 -4.33
C LEU A 354 -17.79 -4.55 -5.33
N ALA A 355 -18.84 -3.75 -5.14
CA ALA A 355 -19.09 -2.57 -5.97
C ALA A 355 -17.96 -1.52 -5.79
N ARG A 356 -17.54 -1.28 -4.55
CA ARG A 356 -16.45 -0.35 -4.22
C ARG A 356 -15.12 -0.80 -4.82
N ALA A 357 -14.77 -2.08 -4.69
CA ALA A 357 -13.54 -2.63 -5.26
C ALA A 357 -13.50 -2.53 -6.79
N ARG A 358 -14.64 -2.72 -7.48
CA ARG A 358 -14.69 -2.56 -8.94
C ARG A 358 -14.41 -1.13 -9.40
N ALA A 359 -14.78 -0.13 -8.60
CA ALA A 359 -14.48 1.28 -8.89
C ALA A 359 -12.99 1.61 -8.69
N LEU A 360 -12.31 0.90 -7.80
CA LEU A 360 -10.88 1.07 -7.49
C LEU A 360 -10.05 0.07 -8.32
N ASN A 361 -9.74 0.42 -9.57
CA ASN A 361 -9.00 -0.44 -10.49
C ASN A 361 -7.77 0.25 -11.08
N TRP A 362 -6.78 -0.55 -11.48
CA TRP A 362 -5.50 -0.04 -11.98
C TRP A 362 -5.62 0.68 -13.31
N GLN A 363 -6.63 0.39 -14.12
CA GLN A 363 -6.91 1.09 -15.39
C GLN A 363 -7.34 2.53 -15.11
N ALA A 364 -8.22 2.76 -14.13
CA ALA A 364 -8.60 4.09 -13.69
C ALA A 364 -7.43 4.85 -13.06
N CYS A 365 -6.62 4.18 -12.24
CA CYS A 365 -5.40 4.75 -11.68
C CYS A 365 -4.42 5.18 -12.78
N ALA A 366 -4.16 4.34 -13.78
CA ALA A 366 -3.30 4.66 -14.91
C ALA A 366 -3.86 5.82 -15.76
N GLN A 367 -5.18 5.86 -15.97
CA GLN A 367 -5.82 6.95 -16.71
C GLN A 367 -5.66 8.29 -16.00
N GLN A 368 -5.91 8.34 -14.70
CA GLN A 368 -5.77 9.56 -13.91
C GLN A 368 -4.28 9.99 -13.83
N THR A 369 -3.37 9.04 -13.68
CA THR A 369 -1.92 9.30 -13.70
C THR A 369 -1.50 9.91 -15.04
N LEU A 370 -2.00 9.38 -16.15
CA LEU A 370 -1.72 9.92 -17.48
C LEU A 370 -2.22 11.36 -17.64
N ALA A 371 -3.41 11.67 -17.15
CA ALA A 371 -3.94 13.04 -17.16
C ALA A 371 -3.04 14.02 -16.41
N VAL A 372 -2.42 13.57 -15.29
CA VAL A 372 -1.43 14.38 -14.55
C VAL A 372 -0.18 14.60 -15.42
N TYR A 373 0.32 13.57 -16.12
CA TYR A 373 1.47 13.76 -17.02
C TYR A 373 1.19 14.78 -18.11
N GLU A 374 0.01 14.70 -18.74
CA GLU A 374 -0.41 15.61 -19.81
C GLU A 374 -0.54 17.05 -19.30
N ALA A 375 -1.10 17.23 -18.10
CA ALA A 375 -1.24 18.54 -17.47
C ALA A 375 0.12 19.20 -17.19
N VAL A 376 1.07 18.43 -16.63
CA VAL A 376 2.43 18.93 -16.35
C VAL A 376 3.14 19.32 -17.65
N LEU A 377 3.09 18.50 -18.68
CA LEU A 377 3.71 18.77 -19.98
C LEU A 377 3.05 19.94 -20.72
N GLY A 378 1.74 20.10 -20.57
CA GLY A 378 0.99 21.23 -21.13
C GLY A 378 1.31 22.57 -20.46
N GLY A 379 1.58 22.54 -19.14
CA GLY A 379 1.98 23.71 -18.36
C GLY A 379 3.41 24.19 -18.62
N THR A 380 4.32 23.27 -18.93
CA THR A 380 5.74 23.60 -19.25
C THR A 380 5.92 24.20 -20.65
N ARG A 381 4.91 24.16 -21.53
CA ARG A 381 4.98 24.73 -22.87
C ARG A 381 4.48 26.19 -22.95
N ARG A 382 4.10 26.80 -21.84
CA ARG A 382 3.72 28.21 -21.74
C ARG A 382 4.82 29.00 -21.04
#